data_84f2b3b282d9a59b91681de4fc111909
#
_entry.id   84f2b3b282d9a59b91681de4fc111909
#
_cell.length_a   1.000
_cell.length_b   1.000
_cell.length_c   1.000
_cell.angle_alpha   90.00
_cell.angle_beta   90.00
_cell.angle_gamma   90.00
#
_symmetry.space_group_name_H-M   'P 1'
#
loop_
_entity.id
_entity.type
_entity.pdbx_description
1 polymer ?
#
loop_
_entity_poly.entity_id
_entity_poly.type
_entity_poly.pdbx_seq_one_letter_code
_entity_poly.pdbx_strand_id
1 'polypeptide(L)'
;MNRRQFIATTAASIAAASVSAKAPARNPFCVFTKPFQSLTYDELADLIAELGFNGIEGTIRPGGHITPEQVPDELPKMVEALHKRKLELTIMASGINNADDKLNIRQLQVAAKLGVKRYRMGYHKYDLKQPILKQINELRPVFKNLVALNQELGIQAIYQNHSGSNYVGAPLWDLHELFKAHDPKHLAVGFDMSHATAEGTRAWPLHANLLRPRIGALYVKSFRWENNKRLNCALAEGIVDQKYPRQLIKSGFTGPINLHEEYINHRDPKLVPQHIAAIKKDVATVKGWLSWD
;
A
#
# COMPACT_ATOMS: atom_id res chain seq x y z
N MET A 1 -61.53 -47.60 -32.75
CA MET A 1 -60.94 -47.23 -31.47
C MET A 1 -59.74 -46.33 -31.73
N ASN A 2 -59.91 -44.99 -31.63
CA ASN A 2 -58.87 -44.00 -31.91
C ASN A 2 -58.50 -43.29 -30.60
N ARG A 3 -57.24 -43.52 -30.19
CA ARG A 3 -56.65 -42.85 -29.03
C ARG A 3 -56.18 -41.45 -29.51
N ARG A 4 -56.82 -40.41 -29.03
CA ARG A 4 -56.29 -39.06 -29.09
C ARG A 4 -55.66 -38.76 -27.71
N GLN A 5 -54.37 -38.73 -27.67
CA GLN A 5 -53.61 -38.25 -26.49
C GLN A 5 -53.66 -36.74 -26.46
N PHE A 6 -54.13 -36.24 -25.32
CA PHE A 6 -54.09 -34.82 -24.96
C PHE A 6 -52.71 -34.52 -24.40
N ILE A 7 -51.93 -33.75 -25.14
CA ILE A 7 -50.64 -33.21 -24.63
C ILE A 7 -50.95 -31.85 -24.01
N ALA A 8 -50.96 -31.81 -22.65
CA ALA A 8 -50.99 -30.56 -21.93
C ALA A 8 -49.56 -30.02 -21.85
N THR A 9 -49.30 -28.94 -22.59
CA THR A 9 -48.03 -28.20 -22.55
C THR A 9 -48.03 -27.28 -21.33
N THR A 10 -47.37 -27.66 -20.26
CA THR A 10 -47.08 -26.78 -19.13
C THR A 10 -45.91 -25.91 -19.49
N ALA A 11 -46.17 -24.63 -19.80
CA ALA A 11 -45.15 -23.62 -19.96
C ALA A 11 -44.62 -23.24 -18.57
N ALA A 12 -43.48 -23.80 -18.19
CA ALA A 12 -42.74 -23.36 -17.01
C ALA A 12 -42.02 -22.04 -17.33
N SER A 13 -42.57 -20.94 -16.85
CA SER A 13 -41.90 -19.64 -16.91
C SER A 13 -40.68 -19.67 -15.95
N ILE A 14 -39.49 -19.88 -16.52
CA ILE A 14 -38.23 -19.70 -15.81
C ILE A 14 -38.03 -18.20 -15.70
N ALA A 15 -38.38 -17.64 -14.52
CA ALA A 15 -37.98 -16.31 -14.15
C ALA A 15 -36.45 -16.33 -13.96
N ALA A 16 -35.71 -15.89 -14.96
CA ALA A 16 -34.29 -15.63 -14.86
C ALA A 16 -34.12 -14.47 -13.87
N ALA A 17 -33.83 -14.80 -12.60
CA ALA A 17 -33.35 -13.82 -11.65
C ALA A 17 -32.01 -13.27 -12.20
N SER A 18 -32.07 -12.07 -12.75
CA SER A 18 -30.87 -11.32 -13.10
C SER A 18 -30.13 -11.04 -11.80
N VAL A 19 -29.15 -11.88 -11.48
CA VAL A 19 -28.15 -11.56 -10.46
C VAL A 19 -27.39 -10.34 -11.00
N SER A 20 -27.81 -9.17 -10.54
CA SER A 20 -27.06 -7.94 -10.78
C SER A 20 -25.66 -8.17 -10.23
N ALA A 21 -24.69 -8.43 -11.07
CA ALA A 21 -23.30 -8.54 -10.69
C ALA A 21 -22.93 -7.20 -10.07
N LYS A 22 -22.77 -7.19 -8.74
CA LYS A 22 -22.28 -6.02 -8.03
C LYS A 22 -20.97 -5.59 -8.71
N ALA A 23 -20.91 -4.34 -9.18
CA ALA A 23 -19.70 -3.82 -9.78
C ALA A 23 -18.51 -4.17 -8.87
N PRO A 24 -17.39 -4.65 -9.43
CA PRO A 24 -16.26 -5.05 -8.62
C PRO A 24 -15.86 -3.87 -7.72
N ALA A 25 -15.73 -4.13 -6.42
CA ALA A 25 -15.37 -3.09 -5.46
C ALA A 25 -14.05 -2.45 -5.91
N ARG A 26 -14.02 -1.11 -5.95
CA ARG A 26 -12.79 -0.38 -6.30
C ARG A 26 -11.70 -0.69 -5.27
N ASN A 27 -10.45 -0.72 -5.72
CA ASN A 27 -9.30 -0.81 -4.82
C ASN A 27 -9.36 0.36 -3.81
N PRO A 28 -9.08 0.12 -2.52
CA PRO A 28 -8.97 1.22 -1.56
C PRO A 28 -7.94 2.23 -2.04
N PHE A 29 -8.32 3.51 -2.06
CA PHE A 29 -7.44 4.60 -2.45
C PHE A 29 -7.06 5.39 -1.22
N CYS A 30 -5.78 5.43 -0.89
CA CYS A 30 -5.26 6.11 0.29
C CYS A 30 -4.10 7.03 -0.06
N VAL A 31 -3.74 7.90 0.88
CA VAL A 31 -2.64 8.86 0.73
C VAL A 31 -1.69 8.78 1.90
N PHE A 32 -0.40 8.97 1.64
CA PHE A 32 0.64 9.05 2.65
C PHE A 32 0.59 10.40 3.36
N THR A 33 0.41 10.39 4.67
CA THR A 33 0.14 11.60 5.46
C THR A 33 1.39 12.31 5.98
N LYS A 34 2.56 11.97 5.48
CA LYS A 34 3.83 12.62 5.86
C LYS A 34 3.80 14.16 5.77
N PRO A 35 3.12 14.80 4.79
CA PRO A 35 3.00 16.26 4.71
C PRO A 35 2.07 16.89 5.77
N PHE A 36 1.26 16.09 6.44
CA PHE A 36 0.15 16.55 7.28
C PHE A 36 0.34 16.27 8.78
N GLN A 37 1.57 16.02 9.21
CA GLN A 37 1.88 15.69 10.60
C GLN A 37 1.65 16.85 11.59
N SER A 38 1.44 18.06 11.10
CA SER A 38 1.10 19.25 11.91
C SER A 38 -0.40 19.41 12.17
N LEU A 39 -1.25 18.66 11.47
CA LEU A 39 -2.70 18.71 11.66
C LEU A 39 -3.11 17.84 12.86
N THR A 40 -4.16 18.25 13.55
CA THR A 40 -4.85 17.36 14.51
C THR A 40 -5.48 16.18 13.77
N TYR A 41 -5.84 15.10 14.48
CA TYR A 41 -6.45 13.93 13.86
C TYR A 41 -7.80 14.24 13.21
N ASP A 42 -8.59 15.14 13.79
CA ASP A 42 -9.85 15.58 13.21
C ASP A 42 -9.66 16.42 11.95
N GLU A 43 -8.74 17.42 11.97
CA GLU A 43 -8.40 18.20 10.78
C GLU A 43 -7.86 17.32 9.65
N LEU A 44 -6.99 16.35 9.99
CA LEU A 44 -6.48 15.38 9.02
C LEU A 44 -7.62 14.57 8.40
N ALA A 45 -8.52 14.02 9.23
CA ALA A 45 -9.62 13.19 8.76
C ALA A 45 -10.61 13.99 7.89
N ASP A 46 -10.92 15.25 8.24
CA ASP A 46 -11.76 16.12 7.43
C ASP A 46 -11.12 16.39 6.06
N LEU A 47 -9.83 16.73 6.04
CA LEU A 47 -9.07 16.95 4.83
C LEU A 47 -9.06 15.73 3.91
N ILE A 48 -8.80 14.53 4.46
CA ILE A 48 -8.75 13.28 3.69
C ILE A 48 -10.11 12.93 3.08
N ALA A 49 -11.19 13.17 3.83
CA ALA A 49 -12.57 13.00 3.33
C ALA A 49 -12.86 13.99 2.19
N GLU A 50 -12.49 15.27 2.32
CA GLU A 50 -12.64 16.29 1.26
C GLU A 50 -11.88 15.91 -0.01
N LEU A 51 -10.66 15.35 0.12
CA LEU A 51 -9.85 14.92 -1.00
C LEU A 51 -10.37 13.64 -1.68
N GLY A 52 -11.37 12.97 -1.11
CA GLY A 52 -12.04 11.81 -1.70
C GLY A 52 -11.26 10.50 -1.58
N PHE A 53 -10.38 10.36 -0.61
CA PHE A 53 -9.71 9.10 -0.29
C PHE A 53 -10.59 8.19 0.57
N ASN A 54 -10.27 6.88 0.58
CA ASN A 54 -10.91 5.91 1.46
C ASN A 54 -10.20 5.79 2.81
N GLY A 55 -8.99 6.32 2.92
CA GLY A 55 -8.18 6.24 4.12
C GLY A 55 -6.78 6.81 3.93
N ILE A 56 -5.91 6.48 4.87
CA ILE A 56 -4.55 7.00 4.92
C ILE A 56 -3.50 5.89 5.02
N GLU A 57 -2.29 6.21 4.57
CA GLU A 57 -1.08 5.63 5.11
C GLU A 57 -0.54 6.58 6.19
N GLY A 58 -0.83 6.26 7.46
CA GLY A 58 -0.47 7.10 8.61
C GLY A 58 0.98 6.90 9.06
N THR A 59 1.70 7.98 9.40
CA THR A 59 3.09 7.92 9.87
C THR A 59 3.15 7.60 11.37
N ILE A 60 3.30 6.34 11.72
CA ILE A 60 3.41 5.83 13.09
C ILE A 60 4.83 5.28 13.30
N ARG A 61 5.79 6.18 13.51
CA ARG A 61 7.22 5.87 13.58
C ARG A 61 7.99 7.01 14.23
N PRO A 62 9.28 6.85 14.57
CA PRO A 62 10.11 7.97 15.03
C PRO A 62 10.03 9.17 14.07
N GLY A 63 9.72 10.36 14.61
CA GLY A 63 9.48 11.57 13.81
C GLY A 63 8.23 11.55 12.94
N GLY A 64 7.32 10.62 13.17
CA GLY A 64 5.99 10.55 12.53
C GLY A 64 4.93 11.35 13.29
N HIS A 65 3.68 11.24 12.86
CA HIS A 65 2.52 11.86 13.52
C HIS A 65 2.30 11.24 14.91
N ILE A 66 2.56 9.94 15.05
CA ILE A 66 2.56 9.20 16.31
C ILE A 66 3.91 8.50 16.44
N THR A 67 4.58 8.64 17.59
CA THR A 67 5.80 7.88 17.86
C THR A 67 5.46 6.45 18.33
N PRO A 68 6.39 5.49 18.25
CA PRO A 68 6.15 4.12 18.69
C PRO A 68 5.65 4.00 20.14
N GLU A 69 6.18 4.84 21.03
CA GLU A 69 5.82 4.87 22.45
C GLU A 69 4.41 5.38 22.69
N GLN A 70 3.94 6.31 21.84
CA GLN A 70 2.62 6.92 21.92
C GLN A 70 1.51 6.04 21.35
N VAL A 71 1.84 4.97 20.62
CA VAL A 71 0.85 4.11 19.94
C VAL A 71 -0.30 3.65 20.83
N PRO A 72 -0.09 3.22 22.10
CA PRO A 72 -1.21 2.78 22.93
C PRO A 72 -2.24 3.86 23.23
N ASP A 73 -1.81 5.12 23.32
CA ASP A 73 -2.65 6.23 23.75
C ASP A 73 -3.17 7.08 22.60
N GLU A 74 -2.39 7.21 21.51
CA GLU A 74 -2.68 8.12 20.41
C GLU A 74 -3.28 7.42 19.18
N LEU A 75 -2.86 6.17 18.90
CA LEU A 75 -3.40 5.45 17.75
C LEU A 75 -4.93 5.23 17.82
N PRO A 76 -5.52 4.90 18.99
CA PRO A 76 -6.98 4.82 19.11
C PRO A 76 -7.70 6.11 18.73
N LYS A 77 -7.15 7.28 19.13
CA LYS A 77 -7.73 8.60 18.83
C LYS A 77 -7.70 8.90 17.33
N MET A 78 -6.57 8.62 16.67
CA MET A 78 -6.44 8.79 15.23
C MET A 78 -7.43 7.88 14.48
N VAL A 79 -7.53 6.61 14.86
CA VAL A 79 -8.45 5.65 14.23
C VAL A 79 -9.90 6.08 14.45
N GLU A 80 -10.26 6.55 15.64
CA GLU A 80 -11.61 7.08 15.94
C GLU A 80 -11.94 8.29 15.05
N ALA A 81 -11.03 9.27 14.93
CA ALA A 81 -11.23 10.45 14.08
C ALA A 81 -11.45 10.07 12.61
N LEU A 82 -10.70 9.09 12.10
CA LEU A 82 -10.89 8.55 10.76
C LEU A 82 -12.25 7.84 10.60
N HIS A 83 -12.62 6.97 11.53
CA HIS A 83 -13.89 6.23 11.47
C HIS A 83 -15.12 7.14 11.52
N LYS A 84 -15.08 8.25 12.27
CA LYS A 84 -16.14 9.28 12.26
C LYS A 84 -16.43 9.83 10.86
N ARG A 85 -15.45 9.80 9.95
CA ARG A 85 -15.57 10.24 8.54
C ARG A 85 -15.64 9.04 7.57
N LYS A 86 -15.84 7.82 8.06
CA LYS A 86 -15.87 6.58 7.27
C LYS A 86 -14.55 6.32 6.53
N LEU A 87 -13.45 6.76 7.07
CA LEU A 87 -12.09 6.54 6.59
C LEU A 87 -11.40 5.44 7.38
N GLU A 88 -10.38 4.82 6.79
CA GLU A 88 -9.57 3.79 7.45
C GLU A 88 -8.10 4.22 7.60
N LEU A 89 -7.44 3.77 8.65
CA LEU A 89 -5.99 3.67 8.66
C LEU A 89 -5.63 2.45 7.80
N THR A 90 -5.53 2.68 6.48
CA THR A 90 -5.36 1.63 5.47
C THR A 90 -4.01 0.93 5.61
N ILE A 91 -2.96 1.70 5.92
CA ILE A 91 -1.60 1.23 6.15
C ILE A 91 -0.99 2.04 7.31
N MET A 92 -0.46 1.36 8.31
CA MET A 92 0.35 1.98 9.36
C MET A 92 1.81 2.04 8.89
N ALA A 93 2.31 3.22 8.49
CA ALA A 93 3.72 3.38 8.12
C ALA A 93 4.61 3.39 9.36
N SER A 94 5.25 2.27 9.65
CA SER A 94 6.01 2.04 10.87
C SER A 94 7.53 1.93 10.63
N GLY A 95 8.29 1.82 11.72
CA GLY A 95 9.69 1.40 11.73
C GLY A 95 9.91 -0.08 12.03
N ILE A 96 8.83 -0.85 12.15
CA ILE A 96 8.87 -2.25 12.59
C ILE A 96 9.52 -3.11 11.51
N ASN A 97 10.59 -3.81 11.86
CA ASN A 97 11.32 -4.68 10.94
C ASN A 97 11.71 -6.06 11.53
N ASN A 98 11.36 -6.31 12.79
CA ASN A 98 11.59 -7.58 13.49
C ASN A 98 10.50 -7.82 14.54
N ALA A 99 10.40 -9.06 15.02
CA ALA A 99 9.47 -9.49 16.07
C ALA A 99 10.17 -9.72 17.43
N ASP A 100 11.41 -9.30 17.60
CA ASP A 100 12.17 -9.51 18.85
C ASP A 100 12.05 -8.31 19.79
N ASP A 101 11.77 -7.12 19.25
CA ASP A 101 11.59 -5.89 20.00
C ASP A 101 10.16 -5.84 20.60
N LYS A 102 10.10 -5.75 21.94
CA LYS A 102 8.83 -5.66 22.69
C LYS A 102 7.98 -4.45 22.28
N LEU A 103 8.61 -3.34 21.90
CA LEU A 103 7.91 -2.15 21.45
C LEU A 103 7.24 -2.40 20.09
N ASN A 104 7.94 -3.08 19.18
CA ASN A 104 7.37 -3.50 17.89
C ASN A 104 6.15 -4.40 18.09
N ILE A 105 6.27 -5.43 18.95
CA ILE A 105 5.17 -6.35 19.27
C ILE A 105 3.97 -5.57 19.82
N ARG A 106 4.19 -4.68 20.79
CA ARG A 106 3.13 -3.86 21.40
C ARG A 106 2.41 -2.99 20.37
N GLN A 107 3.16 -2.33 19.47
CA GLN A 107 2.57 -1.54 18.39
C GLN A 107 1.64 -2.38 17.50
N LEU A 108 2.08 -3.57 17.09
CA LEU A 108 1.28 -4.48 16.25
C LEU A 108 0.04 -5.00 16.97
N GLN A 109 0.16 -5.33 18.27
CA GLN A 109 -0.97 -5.76 19.09
C GLN A 109 -2.05 -4.67 19.21
N VAL A 110 -1.65 -3.41 19.44
CA VAL A 110 -2.57 -2.28 19.49
C VAL A 110 -3.22 -2.05 18.13
N ALA A 111 -2.43 -2.03 17.06
CA ALA A 111 -2.93 -1.85 15.69
C ALA A 111 -3.95 -2.94 15.30
N ALA A 112 -3.64 -4.21 15.58
CA ALA A 112 -4.52 -5.34 15.31
C ALA A 112 -5.85 -5.25 16.09
N LYS A 113 -5.81 -4.88 17.37
CA LYS A 113 -7.01 -4.66 18.20
C LYS A 113 -7.92 -3.55 17.67
N LEU A 114 -7.34 -2.54 17.02
CA LEU A 114 -8.07 -1.44 16.39
C LEU A 114 -8.55 -1.77 14.97
N GLY A 115 -8.32 -2.99 14.48
CA GLY A 115 -8.74 -3.42 13.16
C GLY A 115 -7.85 -2.96 12.02
N VAL A 116 -6.66 -2.44 12.31
CA VAL A 116 -5.66 -2.09 11.28
C VAL A 116 -5.17 -3.37 10.61
N LYS A 117 -5.38 -3.47 9.31
CA LYS A 117 -5.11 -4.70 8.56
C LYS A 117 -3.68 -4.79 8.01
N ARG A 118 -2.99 -3.66 7.87
CA ARG A 118 -1.68 -3.59 7.21
C ARG A 118 -0.76 -2.60 7.87
N TYR A 119 0.52 -2.94 7.90
CA TYR A 119 1.56 -1.98 8.25
C TYR A 119 2.70 -2.03 7.26
N ARG A 120 3.29 -0.86 6.95
CA ARG A 120 4.54 -0.79 6.22
C ARG A 120 5.70 -0.99 7.16
N MET A 121 6.59 -1.89 6.78
CA MET A 121 7.78 -2.22 7.57
C MET A 121 8.84 -1.12 7.53
N GLY A 122 9.70 -1.10 8.54
CA GLY A 122 11.01 -0.48 8.47
C GLY A 122 11.93 -1.22 7.51
N TYR A 123 12.91 -0.50 6.97
CA TYR A 123 13.84 -1.06 6.00
C TYR A 123 14.98 -1.83 6.64
N HIS A 124 15.43 -2.87 5.94
CA HIS A 124 16.73 -3.50 6.14
C HIS A 124 17.73 -2.93 5.13
N LYS A 125 19.01 -2.94 5.49
CA LYS A 125 20.09 -2.48 4.63
C LYS A 125 21.20 -3.50 4.58
N TYR A 126 21.83 -3.62 3.41
CA TYR A 126 23.02 -4.44 3.24
C TYR A 126 24.27 -3.70 3.72
N ASP A 127 25.17 -4.42 4.37
CA ASP A 127 26.58 -4.03 4.48
C ASP A 127 27.29 -4.47 3.20
N LEU A 128 27.66 -3.51 2.36
CA LEU A 128 28.33 -3.80 1.07
C LEU A 128 29.74 -4.37 1.24
N LYS A 129 30.29 -4.42 2.45
CA LYS A 129 31.56 -5.10 2.77
C LYS A 129 31.38 -6.60 2.99
N GLN A 130 30.16 -7.10 3.05
CA GLN A 130 29.83 -8.49 3.31
C GLN A 130 29.11 -9.11 2.08
N PRO A 131 29.23 -10.44 1.86
CA PRO A 131 28.52 -11.12 0.79
C PRO A 131 27.00 -10.95 0.91
N ILE A 132 26.35 -10.51 -0.14
CA ILE A 132 24.89 -10.23 -0.14
C ILE A 132 24.07 -11.48 0.15
N LEU A 133 24.40 -12.62 -0.47
CA LEU A 133 23.64 -13.86 -0.25
C LEU A 133 23.72 -14.36 1.19
N LYS A 134 24.84 -14.13 1.89
CA LYS A 134 24.96 -14.40 3.32
C LYS A 134 23.94 -13.59 4.11
N GLN A 135 23.86 -12.28 3.86
CA GLN A 135 22.94 -11.38 4.55
C GLN A 135 21.46 -11.71 4.24
N ILE A 136 21.14 -12.09 3.01
CA ILE A 136 19.80 -12.60 2.67
C ILE A 136 19.46 -13.83 3.54
N ASN A 137 20.39 -14.77 3.72
CA ASN A 137 20.15 -15.93 4.56
C ASN A 137 20.00 -15.56 6.04
N GLU A 138 20.74 -14.58 6.53
CA GLU A 138 20.62 -14.04 7.90
C GLU A 138 19.26 -13.34 8.14
N LEU A 139 18.67 -12.73 7.14
CA LEU A 139 17.35 -12.10 7.23
C LEU A 139 16.18 -13.09 7.19
N ARG A 140 16.36 -14.31 6.64
CA ARG A 140 15.28 -15.30 6.56
C ARG A 140 14.62 -15.63 7.91
N PRO A 141 15.37 -15.91 9.01
CA PRO A 141 14.75 -16.14 10.30
C PRO A 141 14.04 -14.89 10.86
N VAL A 142 14.55 -13.69 10.60
CA VAL A 142 13.90 -12.43 11.01
C VAL A 142 12.50 -12.31 10.39
N PHE A 143 12.40 -12.51 9.08
CA PHE A 143 11.10 -12.48 8.39
C PHE A 143 10.20 -13.64 8.82
N LYS A 144 10.73 -14.82 9.07
CA LYS A 144 9.96 -15.99 9.57
C LYS A 144 9.29 -15.67 10.90
N ASN A 145 10.04 -15.11 11.86
CA ASN A 145 9.51 -14.74 13.17
C ASN A 145 8.44 -13.65 13.06
N LEU A 146 8.69 -12.64 12.22
CA LEU A 146 7.72 -11.56 11.99
C LEU A 146 6.43 -12.08 11.33
N VAL A 147 6.54 -12.99 10.37
CA VAL A 147 5.37 -13.64 9.73
C VAL A 147 4.56 -14.45 10.74
N ALA A 148 5.20 -15.17 11.67
CA ALA A 148 4.51 -15.90 12.73
C ALA A 148 3.68 -14.96 13.62
N LEU A 149 4.26 -13.84 14.04
CA LEU A 149 3.55 -12.80 14.80
C LEU A 149 2.41 -12.17 13.98
N ASN A 150 2.64 -11.88 12.71
CA ASN A 150 1.59 -11.32 11.82
C ASN A 150 0.42 -12.30 11.64
N GLN A 151 0.71 -13.59 11.55
CA GLN A 151 -0.32 -14.64 11.45
C GLN A 151 -1.15 -14.71 12.74
N GLU A 152 -0.52 -14.66 13.90
CA GLU A 152 -1.19 -14.65 15.21
C GLU A 152 -2.13 -13.44 15.35
N LEU A 153 -1.67 -12.26 14.92
CA LEU A 153 -2.41 -11.01 15.04
C LEU A 153 -3.39 -10.76 13.89
N GLY A 154 -3.39 -11.57 12.85
CA GLY A 154 -4.24 -11.36 11.66
C GLY A 154 -3.91 -10.10 10.88
N ILE A 155 -2.64 -9.65 10.88
CA ILE A 155 -2.18 -8.43 10.22
C ILE A 155 -1.20 -8.75 9.09
N GLN A 156 -1.09 -7.87 8.09
CA GLN A 156 -0.18 -8.04 6.95
C GLN A 156 0.97 -7.03 7.03
N ALA A 157 2.20 -7.52 7.01
CA ALA A 157 3.38 -6.69 6.76
C ALA A 157 3.47 -6.33 5.28
N ILE A 158 3.74 -5.08 4.97
CA ILE A 158 4.03 -4.56 3.63
C ILE A 158 5.47 -4.08 3.60
N TYR A 159 6.33 -4.74 2.84
CA TYR A 159 7.70 -4.27 2.63
C TYR A 159 7.78 -3.47 1.33
N GLN A 160 7.95 -2.15 1.44
CA GLN A 160 8.09 -1.27 0.29
C GLN A 160 9.48 -1.40 -0.33
N ASN A 161 9.58 -1.69 -1.63
CA ASN A 161 10.85 -1.55 -2.34
C ASN A 161 11.30 -0.08 -2.35
N HIS A 162 12.60 0.16 -2.20
CA HIS A 162 13.13 1.51 -2.07
C HIS A 162 14.45 1.69 -2.82
N SER A 163 14.63 2.85 -3.45
CA SER A 163 15.89 3.21 -4.11
C SER A 163 17.01 3.43 -3.11
N GLY A 164 18.21 3.02 -3.47
CA GLY A 164 19.42 3.27 -2.71
C GLY A 164 20.41 2.13 -2.81
N SER A 165 21.69 2.47 -2.77
CA SER A 165 22.79 1.56 -3.03
C SER A 165 22.89 0.34 -2.13
N ASN A 166 22.22 0.37 -0.97
CA ASN A 166 22.29 -0.71 0.02
C ASN A 166 20.95 -1.12 0.62
N TYR A 167 19.82 -0.71 0.05
CA TYR A 167 18.51 -1.14 0.55
C TYR A 167 18.18 -2.56 0.10
N VAL A 168 17.73 -3.39 1.05
CA VAL A 168 16.98 -4.59 0.73
C VAL A 168 15.73 -4.17 -0.03
N GLY A 169 15.47 -4.79 -1.15
CA GLY A 169 14.36 -4.43 -2.04
C GLY A 169 14.68 -3.36 -3.08
N ALA A 170 15.91 -2.82 -3.14
CA ALA A 170 16.31 -1.99 -4.28
C ALA A 170 16.39 -2.82 -5.58
N PRO A 171 17.05 -3.98 -5.61
CA PRO A 171 17.08 -4.83 -6.81
C PRO A 171 15.81 -5.64 -7.04
N LEU A 172 14.84 -5.62 -6.13
CA LEU A 172 13.53 -6.29 -6.19
C LEU A 172 13.56 -7.84 -6.18
N TRP A 173 14.49 -8.49 -6.85
CA TRP A 173 14.61 -9.94 -6.87
C TRP A 173 14.95 -10.53 -5.48
N ASP A 174 15.64 -9.77 -4.64
CA ASP A 174 15.96 -10.13 -3.25
C ASP A 174 14.70 -10.26 -2.39
N LEU A 175 13.68 -9.41 -2.62
CA LEU A 175 12.37 -9.56 -1.98
C LEU A 175 11.70 -10.86 -2.38
N HIS A 176 11.81 -11.28 -3.65
CA HIS A 176 11.32 -12.59 -4.06
C HIS A 176 12.02 -13.70 -3.29
N GLU A 177 13.36 -13.66 -3.21
CA GLU A 177 14.15 -14.67 -2.49
C GLU A 177 13.82 -14.73 -1.00
N LEU A 178 13.60 -13.59 -0.37
CA LEU A 178 13.24 -13.51 1.05
C LEU A 178 11.80 -13.97 1.32
N PHE A 179 10.87 -13.70 0.42
CA PHE A 179 9.44 -13.84 0.69
C PHE A 179 8.80 -15.07 0.07
N LYS A 180 9.44 -15.75 -0.88
CA LYS A 180 8.85 -16.88 -1.63
C LYS A 180 8.33 -18.04 -0.76
N ALA A 181 8.88 -18.21 0.45
CA ALA A 181 8.47 -19.24 1.40
C ALA A 181 7.32 -18.82 2.34
N HIS A 182 6.85 -17.57 2.27
CA HIS A 182 5.85 -17.05 3.18
C HIS A 182 4.51 -16.77 2.47
N ASP A 183 3.39 -16.86 3.22
CA ASP A 183 2.07 -16.49 2.70
C ASP A 183 2.00 -14.96 2.50
N PRO A 184 1.64 -14.47 1.30
CA PRO A 184 1.48 -13.04 1.05
C PRO A 184 0.38 -12.38 1.89
N LYS A 185 -0.50 -13.14 2.53
CA LYS A 185 -1.46 -12.61 3.50
C LYS A 185 -0.80 -12.01 4.74
N HIS A 186 0.40 -12.46 5.09
CA HIS A 186 1.11 -12.03 6.29
C HIS A 186 2.40 -11.25 6.00
N LEU A 187 2.97 -11.41 4.78
CA LEU A 187 4.14 -10.68 4.31
C LEU A 187 4.05 -10.44 2.81
N ALA A 188 3.85 -9.20 2.42
CA ALA A 188 3.65 -8.79 1.05
C ALA A 188 4.61 -7.68 0.63
N VAL A 189 4.67 -7.41 -0.66
CA VAL A 189 5.45 -6.32 -1.25
C VAL A 189 4.54 -5.09 -1.40
N GLY A 190 5.01 -3.96 -0.89
CA GLY A 190 4.51 -2.65 -1.28
C GLY A 190 5.24 -2.21 -2.54
N PHE A 191 4.65 -2.45 -3.70
CA PHE A 191 5.31 -2.17 -4.96
C PHE A 191 5.29 -0.66 -5.26
N ASP A 192 6.44 -0.03 -5.09
CA ASP A 192 6.63 1.38 -5.38
C ASP A 192 7.13 1.55 -6.82
N MET A 193 6.26 2.08 -7.67
CA MET A 193 6.52 2.26 -9.10
C MET A 193 7.73 3.16 -9.37
N SER A 194 7.88 4.21 -8.59
CA SER A 194 8.95 5.19 -8.76
C SER A 194 10.31 4.60 -8.42
N HIS A 195 10.39 3.89 -7.30
CA HIS A 195 11.62 3.22 -6.91
C HIS A 195 11.95 2.06 -7.85
N ALA A 196 10.96 1.27 -8.26
CA ALA A 196 11.15 0.18 -9.22
C ALA A 196 11.65 0.70 -10.58
N THR A 197 11.10 1.81 -11.07
CA THR A 197 11.52 2.44 -12.32
C THR A 197 12.93 3.01 -12.20
N ALA A 198 13.27 3.66 -11.08
CA ALA A 198 14.58 4.25 -10.86
C ALA A 198 15.70 3.20 -10.82
N GLU A 199 15.51 2.11 -10.07
CA GLU A 199 16.52 1.06 -9.90
C GLU A 199 16.53 0.05 -11.05
N GLY A 200 15.35 -0.31 -11.56
CA GLY A 200 15.18 -1.31 -12.61
C GLY A 200 15.29 -0.74 -14.03
N THR A 201 15.18 0.58 -14.20
CA THR A 201 15.14 1.25 -15.50
C THR A 201 14.26 0.50 -16.52
N ARG A 202 14.84 -0.18 -17.51
CA ARG A 202 14.11 -0.98 -18.52
C ARG A 202 13.68 -2.36 -18.03
N ALA A 203 14.26 -2.86 -16.92
CA ALA A 203 13.98 -4.19 -16.37
C ALA A 203 12.85 -4.18 -15.32
N TRP A 204 12.36 -3.01 -14.88
CA TRP A 204 11.31 -2.94 -13.84
C TRP A 204 10.04 -3.75 -14.18
N PRO A 205 9.57 -3.89 -15.45
CA PRO A 205 8.39 -4.70 -15.75
C PRO A 205 8.62 -6.21 -15.48
N LEU A 206 9.86 -6.69 -15.68
CA LEU A 206 10.24 -8.06 -15.34
C LEU A 206 10.17 -8.27 -13.82
N HIS A 207 10.71 -7.34 -13.04
CA HIS A 207 10.64 -7.38 -11.58
C HIS A 207 9.20 -7.28 -11.07
N ALA A 208 8.38 -6.42 -11.66
CA ALA A 208 6.96 -6.30 -11.33
C ALA A 208 6.19 -7.61 -11.61
N ASN A 209 6.51 -8.28 -12.71
CA ASN A 209 5.91 -9.58 -13.04
C ASN A 209 6.32 -10.66 -12.03
N LEU A 210 7.61 -10.72 -11.66
CA LEU A 210 8.12 -11.65 -10.66
C LEU A 210 7.42 -11.49 -9.31
N LEU A 211 7.21 -10.25 -8.87
CA LEU A 211 6.62 -9.93 -7.57
C LEU A 211 5.08 -9.88 -7.59
N ARG A 212 4.45 -9.87 -8.76
CA ARG A 212 3.00 -9.69 -8.92
C ARG A 212 2.14 -10.53 -7.96
N PRO A 213 2.41 -11.84 -7.74
CA PRO A 213 1.61 -12.65 -6.81
C PRO A 213 1.72 -12.22 -5.35
N ARG A 214 2.65 -11.32 -5.03
CA ARG A 214 2.97 -10.89 -3.67
C ARG A 214 2.77 -9.40 -3.44
N ILE A 215 2.27 -8.66 -4.44
CA ILE A 215 1.98 -7.24 -4.27
C ILE A 215 0.76 -7.09 -3.37
N GLY A 216 0.96 -6.54 -2.17
CA GLY A 216 -0.08 -6.26 -1.19
C GLY A 216 -0.56 -4.81 -1.19
N ALA A 217 0.26 -3.89 -1.72
CA ALA A 217 -0.08 -2.48 -1.92
C ALA A 217 0.68 -1.93 -3.13
N LEU A 218 0.06 -0.99 -3.85
CA LEU A 218 0.68 -0.25 -4.95
C LEU A 218 0.97 1.17 -4.49
N TYR A 219 2.22 1.59 -4.57
CA TYR A 219 2.64 2.96 -4.25
C TYR A 219 2.81 3.77 -5.52
N VAL A 220 2.07 4.86 -5.60
CA VAL A 220 2.02 5.72 -6.79
C VAL A 220 2.66 7.05 -6.47
N LYS A 221 3.81 7.28 -7.05
CA LYS A 221 4.55 8.55 -7.07
C LYS A 221 5.39 8.59 -8.33
N SER A 222 5.91 9.76 -8.69
CA SER A 222 6.72 9.89 -9.89
C SER A 222 7.99 10.69 -9.66
N PHE A 223 8.87 10.64 -10.65
CA PHE A 223 10.12 11.38 -10.67
C PHE A 223 10.55 11.63 -12.12
N ARG A 224 11.49 12.55 -12.29
CA ARG A 224 12.25 12.77 -13.53
C ARG A 224 13.74 12.76 -13.25
N TRP A 225 14.51 12.49 -14.28
CA TRP A 225 15.96 12.67 -14.23
C TRP A 225 16.32 14.09 -14.67
N GLU A 226 17.15 14.76 -13.87
CA GLU A 226 17.68 16.07 -14.17
C GLU A 226 19.16 16.10 -13.76
N ASN A 227 20.04 16.29 -14.73
CA ASN A 227 21.50 16.25 -14.51
C ASN A 227 21.95 14.98 -13.74
N ASN A 228 21.47 13.82 -14.12
CA ASN A 228 21.70 12.52 -13.46
C ASN A 228 21.23 12.44 -12.01
N LYS A 229 20.43 13.40 -11.55
CA LYS A 229 19.78 13.35 -10.23
C LYS A 229 18.32 12.97 -10.39
N ARG A 230 17.87 12.08 -9.51
CA ARG A 230 16.45 11.72 -9.40
C ARG A 230 15.73 12.81 -8.63
N LEU A 231 14.77 13.49 -9.26
CA LEU A 231 13.95 14.50 -8.64
C LEU A 231 12.49 14.03 -8.63
N ASN A 232 11.88 13.96 -7.45
CA ASN A 232 10.46 13.71 -7.35
C ASN A 232 9.68 14.86 -8.01
N CYS A 233 8.57 14.54 -8.67
CA CYS A 233 7.72 15.51 -9.36
C CYS A 233 6.26 15.05 -9.36
N ALA A 234 5.36 15.92 -9.80
CA ALA A 234 3.96 15.60 -9.99
C ALA A 234 3.80 14.37 -10.91
N LEU A 235 2.76 13.59 -10.71
CA LEU A 235 2.54 12.35 -11.45
C LEU A 235 2.51 12.56 -12.96
N ALA A 236 1.88 13.64 -13.42
CA ALA A 236 1.77 13.96 -14.84
C ALA A 236 3.09 14.38 -15.51
N GLU A 237 4.10 14.75 -14.72
CA GLU A 237 5.39 15.26 -15.20
C GLU A 237 6.50 14.20 -15.18
N GLY A 238 6.26 13.08 -14.57
CA GLY A 238 7.30 12.07 -14.36
C GLY A 238 7.26 10.92 -15.35
N ILE A 239 8.17 9.98 -15.16
CA ILE A 239 8.47 8.91 -16.14
C ILE A 239 7.93 7.53 -15.76
N VAL A 240 7.17 7.40 -14.66
CA VAL A 240 6.58 6.12 -14.29
C VAL A 240 5.51 5.68 -15.31
N ASP A 241 5.36 4.38 -15.49
CA ASP A 241 4.38 3.86 -16.47
C ASP A 241 2.94 4.06 -15.98
N GLN A 242 2.24 5.00 -16.61
CA GLN A 242 0.85 5.34 -16.33
C GLN A 242 -0.15 4.19 -16.58
N LYS A 243 0.24 3.20 -17.38
CA LYS A 243 -0.62 2.04 -17.72
C LYS A 243 -0.55 0.93 -16.67
N TYR A 244 0.56 0.86 -15.94
CA TYR A 244 0.82 -0.25 -15.02
C TYR A 244 -0.24 -0.39 -13.90
N PRO A 245 -0.72 0.66 -13.23
CA PRO A 245 -1.75 0.53 -12.20
C PRO A 245 -3.00 -0.20 -12.70
N ARG A 246 -3.47 0.18 -13.90
CA ARG A 246 -4.63 -0.46 -14.51
C ARG A 246 -4.36 -1.89 -14.94
N GLN A 247 -3.16 -2.19 -15.44
CA GLN A 247 -2.75 -3.55 -15.79
C GLN A 247 -2.69 -4.44 -14.55
N LEU A 248 -2.16 -3.93 -13.44
CA LEU A 248 -2.11 -4.66 -12.17
C LEU A 248 -3.51 -5.00 -11.65
N ILE A 249 -4.45 -4.04 -11.66
CA ILE A 249 -5.85 -4.28 -11.27
C ILE A 249 -6.48 -5.35 -12.17
N LYS A 250 -6.29 -5.25 -13.49
CA LYS A 250 -6.81 -6.25 -14.43
C LYS A 250 -6.25 -7.66 -14.20
N SER A 251 -5.07 -7.77 -13.60
CA SER A 251 -4.48 -9.06 -13.23
C SER A 251 -5.00 -9.64 -11.90
N GLY A 252 -6.01 -9.00 -11.28
CA GLY A 252 -6.65 -9.47 -10.06
C GLY A 252 -6.14 -8.82 -8.76
N PHE A 253 -5.35 -7.75 -8.85
CA PHE A 253 -4.92 -7.02 -7.66
C PHE A 253 -6.09 -6.28 -7.00
N THR A 254 -6.28 -6.52 -5.70
CA THR A 254 -7.35 -5.92 -4.87
C THR A 254 -6.83 -5.10 -3.70
N GLY A 255 -5.51 -5.01 -3.55
CA GLY A 255 -4.87 -4.23 -2.48
C GLY A 255 -5.04 -2.71 -2.63
N PRO A 256 -4.65 -1.94 -1.64
CA PRO A 256 -4.74 -0.49 -1.69
C PRO A 256 -3.78 0.12 -2.72
N ILE A 257 -4.25 1.21 -3.33
CA ILE A 257 -3.44 2.13 -4.13
C ILE A 257 -3.13 3.33 -3.24
N ASN A 258 -1.87 3.61 -3.04
CA ASN A 258 -1.39 4.60 -2.11
C ASN A 258 -0.65 5.74 -2.83
N LEU A 259 -1.20 6.94 -2.78
CA LEU A 259 -0.60 8.13 -3.37
C LEU A 259 0.45 8.72 -2.43
N HIS A 260 1.65 8.95 -2.96
CA HIS A 260 2.75 9.62 -2.27
C HIS A 260 3.08 10.95 -2.96
N GLU A 261 2.69 12.05 -2.36
CA GLU A 261 3.22 13.36 -2.72
C GLU A 261 4.50 13.60 -1.89
N GLU A 262 5.65 13.63 -2.53
CA GLU A 262 6.97 13.77 -1.90
C GLU A 262 7.89 14.73 -2.66
N TYR A 263 7.34 15.66 -3.45
CA TYR A 263 8.12 16.64 -4.21
C TYR A 263 8.08 18.06 -3.64
N ILE A 264 7.28 18.27 -2.59
CA ILE A 264 7.26 19.50 -1.79
C ILE A 264 7.90 19.20 -0.43
N ASN A 265 8.49 20.19 0.22
CA ASN A 265 9.12 20.03 1.53
C ASN A 265 8.08 19.75 2.62
N HIS A 266 7.93 18.49 2.99
CA HIS A 266 6.96 18.02 3.99
C HIS A 266 7.27 18.45 5.44
N ARG A 267 8.44 19.07 5.71
CA ARG A 267 8.84 19.49 7.07
C ARG A 267 8.38 20.88 7.44
N ASP A 268 7.92 21.66 6.48
CA ASP A 268 7.41 23.01 6.71
C ASP A 268 5.88 23.00 6.76
N PRO A 269 5.26 23.18 7.95
CA PRO A 269 3.80 23.21 8.09
C PRO A 269 3.11 24.30 7.27
N LYS A 270 3.83 25.36 6.93
CA LYS A 270 3.30 26.47 6.10
C LYS A 270 3.00 26.02 4.66
N LEU A 271 3.58 24.89 4.24
CA LEU A 271 3.39 24.34 2.89
C LEU A 271 2.19 23.39 2.79
N VAL A 272 1.44 23.13 3.88
CA VAL A 272 0.23 22.28 3.85
C VAL A 272 -0.75 22.70 2.75
N PRO A 273 -1.08 23.98 2.50
CA PRO A 273 -1.94 24.36 1.38
C PRO A 273 -1.38 23.99 0.00
N GLN A 274 -0.05 24.03 -0.16
CA GLN A 274 0.63 23.65 -1.40
C GLN A 274 0.57 22.12 -1.61
N HIS A 275 0.79 21.33 -0.55
CA HIS A 275 0.61 19.89 -0.57
C HIS A 275 -0.82 19.50 -0.96
N ILE A 276 -1.83 20.16 -0.40
CA ILE A 276 -3.25 19.94 -0.74
C ILE A 276 -3.49 20.19 -2.24
N ALA A 277 -3.01 21.31 -2.76
CA ALA A 277 -3.16 21.64 -4.18
C ALA A 277 -2.44 20.63 -5.09
N ALA A 278 -1.26 20.18 -4.70
CA ALA A 278 -0.48 19.16 -5.39
C ALA A 278 -1.19 17.81 -5.40
N ILE A 279 -1.67 17.35 -4.25
CA ILE A 279 -2.40 16.09 -4.11
C ILE A 279 -3.71 16.12 -4.92
N LYS A 280 -4.46 17.23 -4.95
CA LYS A 280 -5.66 17.36 -5.79
C LYS A 280 -5.35 17.12 -7.27
N LYS A 281 -4.22 17.64 -7.78
CA LYS A 281 -3.77 17.38 -9.16
C LYS A 281 -3.37 15.93 -9.37
N ASP A 282 -2.62 15.35 -8.45
CA ASP A 282 -2.18 13.96 -8.54
C ASP A 282 -3.35 12.98 -8.41
N VAL A 283 -4.36 13.26 -7.59
CA VAL A 283 -5.61 12.49 -7.52
C VAL A 283 -6.31 12.46 -8.87
N ALA A 284 -6.45 13.63 -9.54
CA ALA A 284 -7.05 13.68 -10.87
C ALA A 284 -6.25 12.85 -11.90
N THR A 285 -4.93 12.90 -11.81
CA THR A 285 -4.03 12.11 -12.67
C THR A 285 -4.21 10.60 -12.43
N VAL A 286 -4.22 10.13 -11.16
CA VAL A 286 -4.43 8.72 -10.83
C VAL A 286 -5.81 8.24 -11.30
N LYS A 287 -6.86 9.04 -11.08
CA LYS A 287 -8.21 8.72 -11.55
C LYS A 287 -8.23 8.54 -13.07
N GLY A 288 -7.54 9.41 -13.81
CA GLY A 288 -7.38 9.26 -15.26
C GLY A 288 -6.66 7.97 -15.66
N TRP A 289 -5.56 7.62 -15.00
CA TRP A 289 -4.83 6.37 -15.26
C TRP A 289 -5.68 5.12 -15.03
N LEU A 290 -6.54 5.17 -14.02
CA LEU A 290 -7.38 4.05 -13.59
C LEU A 290 -8.76 4.03 -14.28
N SER A 291 -9.10 5.08 -15.03
CA SER A 291 -10.45 5.31 -15.56
C SER A 291 -11.51 5.27 -14.45
N TRP A 292 -11.23 5.94 -13.36
CA TRP A 292 -12.15 6.18 -12.26
C TRP A 292 -12.83 7.54 -12.46
N ASP A 293 -14.13 7.53 -12.33
CA ASP A 293 -14.95 8.75 -12.34
C ASP A 293 -14.83 9.54 -11.04
#